data_46da8c12695fae8a32c489a3d0495a6a
#
_entry.id   46da8c12695fae8a32c489a3d0495a6a
#
_cell.length_a   1.000
_cell.length_b   1.000
_cell.length_c   1.000
_cell.angle_alpha   90.00
_cell.angle_beta   90.00
_cell.angle_gamma   90.00
#
_symmetry.space_group_name_H-M   'P 1'
#
loop_
_entity.id
_entity.type
_entity.pdbx_description
1 polymer ?
#
loop_
_entity_poly.entity_id
_entity_poly.type
_entity_poly.pdbx_seq_one_letter_code
_entity_poly.pdbx_strand_id
1 'polypeptide(L)'
;LEKAYRLIEDGGLGHTSSLYVNTVTEKEKIEKIIEAGRFTQTSTNSQDVSYIVVSEKLAELRDLVYESLKVKGEAILANLTPETSYLERYAKMWVHSYEMYKQDPIKNDKIFFNAPVAIFVASPNNVNAGLASSNMELITNALGLGTFFSGFSIVAAKDNKHILDFLGVNSSDELLSCLVIGYPDVKYKRTVPRKDAVINWM
;
A
#
# COMPACT_ATOMS: atom_id res chain seq x y z
N LEU A 1 7.14 6.58 24.38
CA LEU A 1 8.07 5.45 24.28
C LEU A 1 7.35 4.13 24.61
N GLU A 2 6.74 3.98 25.78
CA GLU A 2 6.09 2.74 26.22
C GLU A 2 4.98 2.28 25.26
N LYS A 3 4.13 3.19 24.73
CA LYS A 3 3.12 2.85 23.71
C LYS A 3 3.74 2.39 22.39
N ALA A 4 4.88 2.94 21.98
CA ALA A 4 5.57 2.50 20.76
C ALA A 4 6.19 1.12 20.93
N TYR A 5 6.79 0.83 22.11
CA TYR A 5 7.28 -0.51 22.43
C TYR A 5 6.15 -1.55 22.48
N ARG A 6 5.00 -1.23 23.06
CA ARG A 6 3.83 -2.12 23.07
C ARG A 6 3.32 -2.44 21.66
N LEU A 7 3.34 -1.47 20.72
CA LEU A 7 2.98 -1.73 19.33
C LEU A 7 3.92 -2.74 18.65
N ILE A 8 5.20 -2.77 19.05
CA ILE A 8 6.16 -3.75 18.57
C ILE A 8 5.90 -5.12 19.24
N GLU A 9 5.74 -5.15 20.55
CA GLU A 9 5.54 -6.38 21.34
C GLU A 9 4.19 -7.05 21.06
N ASP A 10 3.12 -6.27 20.93
CA ASP A 10 1.77 -6.75 20.63
C ASP A 10 1.58 -7.19 19.16
N GLY A 11 2.64 -7.08 18.36
CA GLY A 11 2.63 -7.51 16.95
C GLY A 11 1.89 -6.54 16.00
N GLY A 12 1.56 -5.33 16.44
CA GLY A 12 0.92 -4.31 15.61
C GLY A 12 1.84 -3.81 14.49
N LEU A 13 3.10 -3.55 14.80
CA LEU A 13 4.11 -3.13 13.83
C LEU A 13 4.73 -4.31 13.09
N GLY A 14 4.87 -4.18 11.79
CA GLY A 14 5.52 -5.18 10.93
C GLY A 14 4.61 -6.33 10.52
N HIS A 15 3.34 -6.35 10.92
CA HIS A 15 2.31 -7.19 10.34
C HIS A 15 1.50 -6.42 9.32
N THR A 16 1.29 -7.05 8.19
CA THR A 16 0.41 -6.56 7.15
C THR A 16 -1.01 -7.04 7.41
N SER A 17 -1.95 -6.13 7.55
CA SER A 17 -3.37 -6.50 7.64
C SER A 17 -3.89 -6.84 6.24
N SER A 18 -4.21 -8.11 6.04
CA SER A 18 -4.73 -8.63 4.76
C SER A 18 -6.17 -9.12 4.85
N LEU A 19 -6.85 -8.83 5.94
CA LEU A 19 -8.27 -9.07 6.15
C LEU A 19 -8.85 -7.89 6.93
N TYR A 20 -9.93 -7.31 6.41
CA TYR A 20 -10.59 -6.16 7.02
C TYR A 20 -12.05 -6.45 7.29
N VAL A 21 -12.55 -5.91 8.39
CA VAL A 21 -13.99 -5.89 8.66
C VAL A 21 -14.66 -4.97 7.64
N ASN A 22 -15.80 -5.40 7.11
CA ASN A 22 -16.58 -4.59 6.17
C ASN A 22 -17.30 -3.44 6.92
N THR A 23 -16.53 -2.43 7.28
CA THR A 23 -17.02 -1.21 7.94
C THR A 23 -16.28 0.00 7.44
N VAL A 24 -16.96 1.15 7.46
CA VAL A 24 -16.38 2.42 7.05
C VAL A 24 -15.35 2.88 8.07
N THR A 25 -14.21 3.36 7.61
CA THR A 25 -13.23 4.03 8.46
C THR A 25 -13.64 5.49 8.65
N GLU A 26 -13.65 5.95 9.88
CA GLU A 26 -14.07 7.31 10.23
C GLU A 26 -13.11 8.35 9.61
N LYS A 27 -13.70 9.40 9.03
CA LYS A 27 -12.94 10.47 8.37
C LYS A 27 -11.92 11.10 9.30
N GLU A 28 -12.27 11.34 10.56
CA GLU A 28 -11.37 11.92 11.58
C GLU A 28 -10.12 11.06 11.83
N LYS A 29 -10.23 9.74 11.71
CA LYS A 29 -9.06 8.85 11.83
C LYS A 29 -8.16 8.97 10.61
N ILE A 30 -8.75 9.04 9.41
CA ILE A 30 -7.98 9.24 8.18
C ILE A 30 -7.26 10.59 8.20
N GLU A 31 -7.92 11.67 8.64
CA GLU A 31 -7.32 12.99 8.81
C GLU A 31 -6.12 12.96 9.78
N LYS A 32 -6.23 12.25 10.91
CA LYS A 32 -5.12 12.07 11.86
C LYS A 32 -3.94 11.29 11.26
N ILE A 33 -4.21 10.31 10.43
CA ILE A 33 -3.18 9.54 9.72
C ILE A 33 -2.43 10.44 8.72
N ILE A 34 -3.17 11.24 7.95
CA ILE A 34 -2.59 12.22 7.02
C ILE A 34 -1.78 13.27 7.77
N GLU A 35 -2.29 13.75 8.90
CA GLU A 35 -1.61 14.74 9.73
C GLU A 35 -0.26 14.21 10.24
N ALA A 36 -0.17 12.94 10.62
CA ALA A 36 1.10 12.31 10.99
C ALA A 36 2.10 12.29 9.81
N GLY A 37 1.62 12.04 8.60
CA GLY A 37 2.43 12.17 7.39
C GLY A 37 2.89 13.60 7.16
N ARG A 38 1.99 14.58 7.30
CA ARG A 38 2.25 16.01 7.11
C ARG A 38 3.30 16.56 8.08
N PHE A 39 3.30 16.11 9.32
CA PHE A 39 4.30 16.51 10.33
C PHE A 39 5.63 15.78 10.20
N THR A 40 5.76 14.89 9.23
CA THR A 40 7.02 14.20 8.99
C THR A 40 8.06 15.18 8.45
N GLN A 41 9.28 15.03 8.93
CA GLN A 41 10.41 15.82 8.45
C GLN A 41 10.68 15.54 6.98
N THR A 42 10.95 16.58 6.22
CA THR A 42 11.34 16.50 4.80
C THR A 42 12.71 17.10 4.58
N SER A 43 13.40 16.62 3.56
CA SER A 43 14.72 17.17 3.17
C SER A 43 14.60 18.68 2.93
N THR A 44 15.46 19.46 3.55
CA THR A 44 15.46 20.94 3.48
C THR A 44 14.12 21.61 3.85
N ASN A 45 13.25 20.89 4.58
CA ASN A 45 11.89 21.32 4.89
C ASN A 45 11.05 21.61 3.61
N SER A 46 11.23 20.80 2.57
CA SER A 46 10.55 20.99 1.28
C SER A 46 9.02 20.84 1.35
N GLN A 47 8.52 20.06 2.32
CA GLN A 47 7.09 19.78 2.53
C GLN A 47 6.35 19.37 1.24
N ASP A 48 7.04 18.57 0.41
CA ASP A 48 6.66 18.18 -0.94
C ASP A 48 5.88 16.85 -1.03
N VAL A 49 5.39 16.37 0.11
CA VAL A 49 4.60 15.13 0.17
C VAL A 49 3.11 15.45 0.03
N SER A 50 2.44 14.79 -0.89
CA SER A 50 1.00 14.88 -1.10
C SER A 50 0.31 13.52 -0.87
N TYR A 51 -0.99 13.57 -0.55
CA TYR A 51 -1.78 12.41 -0.16
C TYR A 51 -3.06 12.37 -0.99
N ILE A 52 -3.32 11.25 -1.66
CA ILE A 52 -4.53 11.02 -2.43
C ILE A 52 -5.34 9.95 -1.71
N VAL A 53 -6.48 10.32 -1.15
CA VAL A 53 -7.38 9.43 -0.43
C VAL A 53 -8.47 8.93 -1.36
N VAL A 54 -8.56 7.62 -1.51
CA VAL A 54 -9.60 6.95 -2.30
C VAL A 54 -10.44 6.08 -1.36
N SER A 55 -11.72 6.42 -1.22
CA SER A 55 -12.71 5.66 -0.44
C SER A 55 -13.96 5.37 -1.27
N GLU A 56 -14.76 6.37 -1.62
CA GLU A 56 -16.01 6.20 -2.35
C GLU A 56 -15.83 5.56 -3.73
N LYS A 57 -14.75 5.90 -4.43
CA LYS A 57 -14.41 5.36 -5.75
C LYS A 57 -13.41 4.20 -5.71
N LEU A 58 -13.24 3.57 -4.56
CA LEU A 58 -12.24 2.50 -4.42
C LEU A 58 -12.55 1.27 -5.27
N ALA A 59 -13.83 0.98 -5.54
CA ALA A 59 -14.22 -0.10 -6.44
C ALA A 59 -13.75 0.16 -7.88
N GLU A 60 -13.91 1.38 -8.37
CA GLU A 60 -13.43 1.80 -9.70
C GLU A 60 -11.89 1.69 -9.79
N LEU A 61 -11.20 2.15 -8.75
CA LEU A 61 -9.73 2.02 -8.69
C LEU A 61 -9.29 0.54 -8.69
N ARG A 62 -9.98 -0.33 -7.97
CA ARG A 62 -9.70 -1.77 -7.98
C ARG A 62 -9.77 -2.34 -9.39
N ASP A 63 -10.84 -2.05 -10.12
CA ASP A 63 -11.00 -2.52 -11.50
C ASP A 63 -9.83 -2.06 -12.38
N LEU A 64 -9.45 -0.78 -12.31
CA LEU A 64 -8.33 -0.22 -13.06
C LEU A 64 -6.99 -0.89 -12.70
N VAL A 65 -6.75 -1.15 -11.41
CA VAL A 65 -5.51 -1.77 -10.92
C VAL A 65 -5.43 -3.23 -11.40
N TYR A 66 -6.50 -4.00 -11.27
CA TYR A 66 -6.53 -5.39 -11.72
C TYR A 66 -6.34 -5.52 -13.23
N GLU A 67 -7.02 -4.67 -14.02
CA GLU A 67 -6.87 -4.60 -15.48
C GLU A 67 -5.43 -4.28 -15.88
N SER A 68 -4.83 -3.27 -15.26
CA SER A 68 -3.44 -2.86 -15.51
C SER A 68 -2.46 -3.98 -15.22
N LEU A 69 -2.61 -4.67 -14.09
CA LEU A 69 -1.73 -5.78 -13.72
C LEU A 69 -1.87 -6.97 -14.67
N LYS A 70 -3.09 -7.28 -15.12
CA LYS A 70 -3.31 -8.31 -16.14
C LYS A 70 -2.56 -7.97 -17.42
N VAL A 71 -2.75 -6.76 -17.98
CA VAL A 71 -2.09 -6.33 -19.22
C VAL A 71 -0.57 -6.39 -19.09
N LYS A 72 -0.01 -5.90 -17.96
CA LYS A 72 1.43 -5.99 -17.68
C LYS A 72 1.90 -7.44 -17.57
N GLY A 73 1.14 -8.29 -16.91
CA GLY A 73 1.44 -9.71 -16.76
C GLY A 73 1.49 -10.42 -18.11
N GLU A 74 0.49 -10.22 -18.96
CA GLU A 74 0.43 -10.78 -20.32
C GLU A 74 1.61 -10.31 -21.17
N ALA A 75 1.95 -9.01 -21.11
CA ALA A 75 3.09 -8.44 -21.85
C ALA A 75 4.42 -9.04 -21.40
N ILE A 76 4.63 -9.26 -20.10
CA ILE A 76 5.83 -9.92 -19.57
C ILE A 76 5.89 -11.37 -20.04
N LEU A 77 4.79 -12.13 -19.95
CA LEU A 77 4.76 -13.54 -20.36
C LEU A 77 5.00 -13.74 -21.85
N ALA A 78 4.55 -12.80 -22.68
CA ALA A 78 4.78 -12.81 -24.13
C ALA A 78 6.24 -12.51 -24.52
N ASN A 79 7.00 -11.85 -23.63
CA ASN A 79 8.35 -11.36 -23.93
C ASN A 79 9.39 -11.79 -22.86
N LEU A 80 9.25 -12.99 -22.29
CA LEU A 80 10.19 -13.50 -21.31
C LEU A 80 11.56 -13.73 -21.90
N THR A 81 12.59 -13.23 -21.20
CA THR A 81 14.00 -13.48 -21.46
C THR A 81 14.68 -14.07 -20.22
N PRO A 82 15.89 -14.62 -20.32
CA PRO A 82 16.62 -15.07 -19.14
C PRO A 82 16.75 -13.98 -18.06
N GLU A 83 16.97 -12.73 -18.47
CA GLU A 83 17.11 -11.56 -17.58
C GLU A 83 15.80 -11.17 -16.87
N THR A 84 14.66 -11.44 -17.50
CA THR A 84 13.32 -11.12 -16.96
C THR A 84 12.59 -12.32 -16.36
N SER A 85 13.19 -13.50 -16.38
CA SER A 85 12.58 -14.77 -15.90
C SER A 85 12.10 -14.70 -14.44
N TYR A 86 12.74 -13.90 -13.60
CA TYR A 86 12.33 -13.68 -12.20
C TYR A 86 10.94 -13.01 -12.09
N LEU A 87 10.45 -12.36 -13.12
CA LEU A 87 9.12 -11.73 -13.18
C LEU A 87 8.01 -12.72 -13.54
N GLU A 88 8.34 -13.89 -14.11
CA GLU A 88 7.36 -14.86 -14.61
C GLU A 88 6.33 -15.24 -13.54
N ARG A 89 6.79 -15.50 -12.31
CA ARG A 89 5.90 -15.84 -11.20
C ARG A 89 4.89 -14.73 -10.90
N TYR A 90 5.34 -13.48 -10.89
CA TYR A 90 4.47 -12.33 -10.65
C TYR A 90 3.49 -12.13 -11.79
N ALA A 91 3.95 -12.21 -13.02
CA ALA A 91 3.13 -12.06 -14.22
C ALA A 91 1.99 -13.09 -14.26
N LYS A 92 2.30 -14.38 -14.02
CA LYS A 92 1.28 -15.45 -13.91
C LYS A 92 0.29 -15.18 -12.77
N MET A 93 0.79 -14.72 -11.63
CA MET A 93 -0.06 -14.39 -10.48
C MET A 93 -1.01 -13.23 -10.80
N TRP A 94 -0.55 -12.18 -11.47
CA TRP A 94 -1.41 -11.03 -11.81
C TRP A 94 -2.52 -11.42 -12.79
N VAL A 95 -2.20 -12.15 -13.85
CA VAL A 95 -3.21 -12.64 -14.81
C VAL A 95 -4.24 -13.52 -14.10
N HIS A 96 -3.79 -14.51 -13.32
CA HIS A 96 -4.69 -15.38 -12.56
C HIS A 96 -5.54 -14.61 -11.54
N SER A 97 -4.92 -13.63 -10.82
CA SER A 97 -5.64 -12.82 -9.84
C SER A 97 -6.75 -11.99 -10.48
N TYR A 98 -6.52 -11.45 -11.68
CA TYR A 98 -7.56 -10.75 -12.45
C TYR A 98 -8.74 -11.67 -12.77
N GLU A 99 -8.48 -12.88 -13.28
CA GLU A 99 -9.53 -13.83 -13.62
C GLU A 99 -10.37 -14.21 -12.39
N MET A 100 -9.72 -14.46 -11.26
CA MET A 100 -10.40 -14.76 -10.00
C MET A 100 -11.20 -13.56 -9.48
N TYR A 101 -10.63 -12.36 -9.55
CA TYR A 101 -11.30 -11.13 -9.15
C TYR A 101 -12.56 -10.88 -9.98
N LYS A 102 -12.54 -11.12 -11.30
CA LYS A 102 -13.73 -10.98 -12.16
C LYS A 102 -14.84 -11.97 -11.86
N GLN A 103 -14.51 -13.15 -11.29
CA GLN A 103 -15.52 -14.13 -10.88
C GLN A 103 -16.22 -13.70 -9.58
N ASP A 104 -15.49 -13.18 -8.60
CA ASP A 104 -16.02 -12.69 -7.33
C ASP A 104 -15.11 -11.60 -6.78
N PRO A 105 -15.40 -10.32 -7.05
CA PRO A 105 -14.56 -9.20 -6.62
C PRO A 105 -14.39 -9.09 -5.12
N ILE A 106 -15.38 -9.51 -4.33
CA ILE A 106 -15.32 -9.42 -2.86
C ILE A 106 -14.43 -10.52 -2.30
N LYS A 107 -14.65 -11.77 -2.73
CA LYS A 107 -13.93 -12.93 -2.21
C LYS A 107 -12.46 -12.96 -2.66
N ASN A 108 -12.19 -12.46 -3.87
CA ASN A 108 -10.90 -12.61 -4.53
C ASN A 108 -10.10 -11.31 -4.62
N ASP A 109 -10.46 -10.26 -3.86
CA ASP A 109 -9.63 -9.07 -3.76
C ASP A 109 -8.36 -9.35 -2.95
N LYS A 110 -7.24 -9.57 -3.64
CA LYS A 110 -5.92 -9.84 -3.07
C LYS A 110 -4.96 -8.66 -3.17
N ILE A 111 -5.44 -7.50 -3.62
CA ILE A 111 -4.65 -6.28 -3.78
C ILE A 111 -5.03 -5.24 -2.73
N PHE A 112 -6.31 -5.09 -2.46
CA PHE A 112 -6.84 -4.17 -1.44
C PHE A 112 -7.48 -4.89 -0.25
N PHE A 113 -7.71 -6.22 -0.36
CA PHE A 113 -8.29 -7.06 0.70
C PHE A 113 -9.63 -6.53 1.24
N ASN A 114 -10.45 -5.95 0.36
CA ASN A 114 -11.72 -5.28 0.68
C ASN A 114 -11.62 -4.15 1.71
N ALA A 115 -10.43 -3.59 1.92
CA ALA A 115 -10.28 -2.42 2.77
C ALA A 115 -11.14 -1.25 2.26
N PRO A 116 -11.68 -0.42 3.15
CA PRO A 116 -12.55 0.69 2.77
C PRO A 116 -11.81 1.93 2.26
N VAL A 117 -10.50 2.02 2.50
CA VAL A 117 -9.70 3.20 2.16
C VAL A 117 -8.34 2.81 1.60
N ALA A 118 -7.90 3.50 0.56
CA ALA A 118 -6.52 3.52 0.08
C ALA A 118 -5.99 4.95 0.08
N ILE A 119 -4.77 5.14 0.58
CA ILE A 119 -4.08 6.44 0.57
C ILE A 119 -2.80 6.28 -0.26
N PHE A 120 -2.74 6.97 -1.38
CA PHE A 120 -1.50 7.08 -2.15
C PHE A 120 -0.67 8.23 -1.60
N VAL A 121 0.63 8.00 -1.46
CA VAL A 121 1.60 9.00 -1.04
C VAL A 121 2.48 9.32 -2.22
N ALA A 122 2.49 10.59 -2.60
CA ALA A 122 3.25 11.10 -3.73
C ALA A 122 4.25 12.17 -3.29
N SER A 123 5.45 12.13 -3.84
CA SER A 123 6.51 13.12 -3.64
C SER A 123 7.56 12.95 -4.74
N PRO A 124 8.23 14.02 -5.19
CA PRO A 124 9.41 13.91 -6.03
C PRO A 124 10.62 13.31 -5.28
N ASN A 125 10.52 13.17 -3.96
CA ASN A 125 11.57 12.63 -3.09
C ASN A 125 11.12 11.35 -2.38
N ASN A 126 11.73 10.23 -2.76
CA ASN A 126 11.42 8.89 -2.22
C ASN A 126 11.62 8.80 -0.70
N VAL A 127 12.62 9.49 -0.15
CA VAL A 127 12.89 9.48 1.28
C VAL A 127 11.79 10.18 2.04
N ASN A 128 11.34 11.35 1.57
CA ASN A 128 10.26 12.12 2.19
C ASN A 128 8.96 11.30 2.21
N ALA A 129 8.59 10.68 1.08
CA ALA A 129 7.40 9.84 1.01
C ALA A 129 7.51 8.58 1.88
N GLY A 130 8.67 7.94 1.93
CA GLY A 130 8.92 6.77 2.76
C GLY A 130 8.79 7.08 4.26
N LEU A 131 9.37 8.19 4.72
CA LEU A 131 9.26 8.65 6.10
C LEU A 131 7.82 9.00 6.47
N ALA A 132 7.10 9.74 5.59
CA ALA A 132 5.70 10.07 5.79
C ALA A 132 4.84 8.80 5.90
N SER A 133 5.01 7.86 4.97
CA SER A 133 4.30 6.58 4.96
C SER A 133 4.53 5.77 6.23
N SER A 134 5.75 5.75 6.75
CA SER A 134 6.10 5.06 8.00
C SER A 134 5.41 5.68 9.22
N ASN A 135 5.37 7.01 9.31
CA ASN A 135 4.66 7.70 10.39
C ASN A 135 3.14 7.47 10.28
N MET A 136 2.59 7.45 9.06
CA MET A 136 1.19 7.13 8.83
C MET A 136 0.85 5.70 9.28
N GLU A 137 1.70 4.70 8.99
CA GLU A 137 1.53 3.33 9.47
C GLU A 137 1.50 3.28 11.00
N LEU A 138 2.44 3.96 11.66
CA LEU A 138 2.53 3.99 13.11
C LEU A 138 1.24 4.54 13.75
N ILE A 139 0.72 5.66 13.22
CA ILE A 139 -0.53 6.25 13.73
C ILE A 139 -1.74 5.39 13.37
N THR A 140 -1.77 4.76 12.20
CA THR A 140 -2.84 3.82 11.83
C THR A 140 -2.98 2.72 12.88
N ASN A 141 -1.88 2.09 13.26
CA ASN A 141 -1.87 1.06 14.31
C ASN A 141 -2.28 1.63 15.67
N ALA A 142 -1.81 2.83 16.05
CA ALA A 142 -2.17 3.47 17.31
C ALA A 142 -3.68 3.84 17.41
N LEU A 143 -4.36 4.00 16.28
CA LEU A 143 -5.80 4.24 16.18
C LEU A 143 -6.63 2.96 16.15
N GLY A 144 -6.00 1.78 16.29
CA GLY A 144 -6.66 0.49 16.24
C GLY A 144 -7.05 0.04 14.81
N LEU A 145 -6.47 0.67 13.81
CA LEU A 145 -6.63 0.29 12.41
C LEU A 145 -5.46 -0.60 11.98
N GLY A 146 -5.65 -1.31 10.89
CA GLY A 146 -4.59 -2.05 10.21
C GLY A 146 -4.19 -1.39 8.91
N THR A 147 -2.96 -1.60 8.48
CA THR A 147 -2.48 -1.14 7.18
C THR A 147 -1.76 -2.23 6.40
N PHE A 148 -1.83 -2.10 5.09
CA PHE A 148 -1.10 -2.90 4.12
C PHE A 148 -0.49 -1.97 3.07
N PHE A 149 0.81 -2.11 2.81
CA PHE A 149 1.46 -1.41 1.70
C PHE A 149 1.21 -2.17 0.40
N SER A 150 0.30 -1.67 -0.43
CA SER A 150 -0.05 -2.27 -1.72
C SER A 150 0.97 -1.87 -2.81
N GLY A 151 2.09 -2.59 -2.86
CA GLY A 151 3.10 -2.38 -3.90
C GLY A 151 2.56 -2.65 -5.31
N PHE A 152 1.62 -3.57 -5.46
CA PHE A 152 1.02 -3.86 -6.77
C PHE A 152 0.17 -2.71 -7.31
N SER A 153 -0.44 -1.90 -6.44
CA SER A 153 -1.14 -0.69 -6.88
C SER A 153 -0.18 0.33 -7.49
N ILE A 154 1.03 0.45 -6.95
CA ILE A 154 2.09 1.30 -7.51
C ILE A 154 2.59 0.72 -8.85
N VAL A 155 2.83 -0.59 -8.91
CA VAL A 155 3.20 -1.26 -10.17
C VAL A 155 2.12 -1.07 -11.23
N ALA A 156 0.83 -1.18 -10.87
CA ALA A 156 -0.28 -0.97 -11.78
C ALA A 156 -0.34 0.47 -12.32
N ALA A 157 -0.09 1.46 -11.46
CA ALA A 157 -0.12 2.87 -11.82
C ALA A 157 1.05 3.29 -12.72
N LYS A 158 2.18 2.56 -12.66
CA LYS A 158 3.36 2.91 -13.46
C LYS A 158 3.02 2.88 -14.96
N ASP A 159 3.25 4.01 -15.64
CA ASP A 159 2.98 4.22 -17.07
C ASP A 159 1.52 3.93 -17.49
N ASN A 160 0.57 4.02 -16.55
CA ASN A 160 -0.85 3.82 -16.82
C ASN A 160 -1.63 5.13 -16.68
N LYS A 161 -1.90 5.78 -17.82
CA LYS A 161 -2.58 7.08 -17.88
C LYS A 161 -3.96 7.05 -17.21
N HIS A 162 -4.73 5.96 -17.33
CA HIS A 162 -6.07 5.88 -16.75
C HIS A 162 -6.02 5.93 -15.21
N ILE A 163 -5.06 5.25 -14.59
CA ILE A 163 -4.87 5.28 -13.13
C ILE A 163 -4.34 6.65 -12.72
N LEU A 164 -3.39 7.24 -13.46
CA LEU A 164 -2.84 8.56 -13.15
C LEU A 164 -3.92 9.65 -13.24
N ASP A 165 -4.72 9.64 -14.30
CA ASP A 165 -5.85 10.57 -14.47
C ASP A 165 -6.89 10.40 -13.34
N PHE A 166 -7.20 9.14 -12.96
CA PHE A 166 -8.10 8.83 -11.85
C PHE A 166 -7.59 9.40 -10.52
N LEU A 167 -6.29 9.27 -10.25
CA LEU A 167 -5.64 9.78 -9.03
C LEU A 167 -5.33 11.28 -9.09
N GLY A 168 -5.45 11.92 -10.25
CA GLY A 168 -5.14 13.34 -10.45
C GLY A 168 -3.65 13.65 -10.35
N VAL A 169 -2.77 12.71 -10.73
CA VAL A 169 -1.32 12.88 -10.74
C VAL A 169 -0.76 12.92 -12.16
N ASN A 170 0.30 13.69 -12.35
CA ASN A 170 0.89 13.90 -13.69
C ASN A 170 1.92 12.83 -14.07
N SER A 171 2.58 12.25 -13.08
CA SER A 171 3.64 11.26 -13.30
C SER A 171 3.52 10.09 -12.31
N SER A 172 3.76 8.88 -12.79
CA SER A 172 3.88 7.69 -11.94
C SER A 172 5.12 7.71 -11.06
N ASP A 173 6.15 8.46 -11.43
CA ASP A 173 7.40 8.55 -10.68
C ASP A 173 7.23 9.26 -9.34
N GLU A 174 6.17 10.04 -9.17
CA GLU A 174 5.81 10.69 -7.92
C GLU A 174 5.03 9.77 -6.97
N LEU A 175 4.39 8.70 -7.49
CA LEU A 175 3.62 7.75 -6.67
C LEU A 175 4.55 6.71 -6.03
N LEU A 176 4.80 6.82 -4.73
CA LEU A 176 5.82 6.03 -4.05
C LEU A 176 5.28 4.94 -3.13
N SER A 177 4.11 5.15 -2.54
CA SER A 177 3.45 4.12 -1.76
C SER A 177 1.92 4.22 -1.84
N CYS A 178 1.26 3.10 -1.54
CA CYS A 178 -0.18 3.03 -1.36
C CYS A 178 -0.45 2.27 -0.06
N LEU A 179 -1.01 2.98 0.92
CA LEU A 179 -1.45 2.41 2.18
C LEU A 179 -2.93 2.04 2.07
N VAL A 180 -3.21 0.76 2.20
CA VAL A 180 -4.58 0.24 2.27
C VAL A 180 -4.95 0.13 3.74
N ILE A 181 -6.06 0.73 4.16
CA ILE A 181 -6.38 0.96 5.57
C ILE A 181 -7.81 0.53 5.88
N GLY A 182 -7.98 -0.10 7.04
CA GLY A 182 -9.28 -0.51 7.56
C GLY A 182 -9.16 -1.13 8.95
N TYR A 183 -10.28 -1.58 9.51
CA TYR A 183 -10.27 -2.33 10.76
C TYR A 183 -9.82 -3.77 10.49
N PRO A 184 -8.75 -4.26 11.14
CA PRO A 184 -8.25 -5.61 10.90
C PRO A 184 -9.24 -6.65 11.45
N ASP A 185 -9.52 -7.69 10.65
CA ASP A 185 -10.29 -8.87 11.05
C ASP A 185 -9.35 -10.03 11.46
N VAL A 186 -8.17 -9.70 11.91
CA VAL A 186 -7.17 -10.67 12.38
C VAL A 186 -6.53 -10.18 13.67
N LYS A 187 -6.22 -11.10 14.56
CA LYS A 187 -5.39 -10.85 15.74
C LYS A 187 -4.13 -11.70 15.64
N TYR A 188 -3.00 -11.05 15.50
CA TYR A 188 -1.73 -11.74 15.50
C TYR A 188 -1.37 -12.25 16.90
N LYS A 189 -0.85 -13.47 16.97
CA LYS A 189 -0.50 -14.13 18.25
C LYS A 189 0.97 -13.98 18.64
N ARG A 190 1.79 -13.46 17.73
CA ARG A 190 3.24 -13.26 17.89
C ARG A 190 3.73 -12.18 16.94
N THR A 191 4.87 -11.59 17.24
CA THR A 191 5.60 -10.70 16.33
C THR A 191 6.12 -11.45 15.11
N VAL A 192 6.34 -10.74 14.01
CA VAL A 192 6.99 -11.28 12.81
C VAL A 192 8.44 -11.62 13.14
N PRO A 193 8.93 -12.86 12.89
CA PRO A 193 10.34 -13.16 13.04
C PRO A 193 11.20 -12.23 12.18
N ARG A 194 12.22 -11.66 12.77
CA ARG A 194 13.18 -10.78 12.10
C ARG A 194 14.59 -11.39 12.16
N LYS A 195 15.39 -11.12 11.16
CA LYS A 195 16.82 -11.41 11.22
C LYS A 195 17.48 -10.47 12.22
N ASP A 196 18.59 -10.93 12.83
CA ASP A 196 19.41 -10.08 13.68
C ASP A 196 19.91 -8.86 12.91
N ALA A 197 20.04 -7.74 13.62
CA ALA A 197 20.61 -6.55 13.03
C ALA A 197 22.12 -6.75 12.81
N VAL A 198 22.60 -6.34 11.64
CA VAL A 198 24.05 -6.23 11.39
C VAL A 198 24.49 -4.84 11.82
N ILE A 199 25.29 -4.76 12.90
CA ILE A 199 25.73 -3.50 13.50
C ILE A 199 27.26 -3.48 13.47
N ASN A 200 27.83 -2.46 12.87
CA ASN A 200 29.26 -2.20 12.90
C ASN A 200 29.52 -1.00 13.83
N TRP A 201 30.22 -1.23 14.91
CA TRP A 201 30.69 -0.19 15.84
C TRP A 201 32.10 0.22 15.43
N MET A 202 32.30 1.51 15.07
CA MET A 202 33.60 2.06 14.67
C MET A 202 34.03 3.17 15.62
#